data_19e6cc99abb74565a5da8a9474e88feb
#
_entry.id   19e6cc99abb74565a5da8a9474e88feb
#
_cell.length_a   1.000
_cell.length_b   1.000
_cell.length_c   1.000
_cell.angle_alpha   90.00
_cell.angle_beta   90.00
_cell.angle_gamma   90.00
#
_symmetry.space_group_name_H-M   'P 1'
#
loop_
_entity.id
_entity.type
_entity.pdbx_description
1 polymer ?
#
loop_
_entity_poly.entity_id
_entity_poly.type
_entity_poly.pdbx_seq_one_letter_code
_entity_poly.pdbx_strand_id
1 'polypeptide(L)'
;MKEIDNKLTQKFDEYPSFGVLKGVKVFVTGTNIAGPFAASIMAEMGAQVVQVESPNMPCQTRGNYGYSQDHRNTYSITLNTRTAKGKEVLEKLIAWADIWIESGRPGTYAKNGLSDEHMWKINRKLAIVHVSGYGQTGPYRLTSGHDLNYISYAGILGLTARKGQTPTIPGV
;
A
#
# COMPACT_ATOMS: atom_id res chain seq x y z
N MET A 1 -28.41 3.68 18.33
CA MET A 1 -27.50 3.87 17.20
C MET A 1 -27.80 5.25 16.64
N LYS A 2 -26.91 6.24 16.87
CA LYS A 2 -27.09 7.59 16.28
C LYS A 2 -26.89 7.44 14.77
N GLU A 3 -27.80 8.00 13.99
CA GLU A 3 -27.65 8.18 12.54
C GLU A 3 -26.28 8.76 12.26
N ILE A 4 -25.46 8.04 11.54
CA ILE A 4 -24.18 8.57 11.00
C ILE A 4 -24.59 9.62 9.98
N ASP A 5 -24.18 10.86 10.24
CA ASP A 5 -24.54 12.03 9.46
C ASP A 5 -24.23 11.81 7.98
N ASN A 6 -25.28 11.66 7.18
CA ASN A 6 -25.24 11.41 5.74
C ASN A 6 -24.45 12.50 4.96
N LYS A 7 -24.21 13.68 5.58
CA LYS A 7 -23.42 14.76 5.00
C LYS A 7 -21.93 14.44 4.89
N LEU A 8 -21.39 13.56 5.75
CA LEU A 8 -19.98 13.14 5.68
C LEU A 8 -19.73 12.15 4.54
N THR A 9 -20.68 11.26 4.26
CA THR A 9 -20.59 10.29 3.17
C THR A 9 -20.73 10.96 1.79
N GLN A 10 -21.61 11.94 1.64
CA GLN A 10 -21.74 12.70 0.39
C GLN A 10 -20.47 13.46 0.02
N LYS A 11 -19.79 14.09 1.01
CA LYS A 11 -18.53 14.79 0.77
C LYS A 11 -17.38 13.85 0.36
N PHE A 12 -17.41 12.60 0.77
CA PHE A 12 -16.37 11.63 0.41
C PHE A 12 -16.41 11.25 -1.07
N ASP A 13 -17.61 11.15 -1.65
CA ASP A 13 -17.77 10.79 -3.06
C ASP A 13 -17.45 11.95 -4.04
N GLU A 14 -17.46 13.19 -3.55
CA GLU A 14 -17.15 14.40 -4.33
C GLU A 14 -15.66 14.74 -4.37
N TYR A 15 -14.82 14.07 -3.57
CA TYR A 15 -13.41 14.42 -3.39
C TYR A 15 -12.49 13.29 -3.88
N PRO A 16 -11.40 13.61 -4.60
CA PRO A 16 -11.01 14.88 -5.17
C PRO A 16 -11.77 15.23 -6.45
N SER A 17 -11.98 16.53 -6.69
CA SER A 17 -12.76 17.02 -7.84
C SER A 17 -11.94 17.17 -9.14
N PHE A 18 -10.64 16.94 -9.09
CA PHE A 18 -9.68 17.16 -10.19
C PHE A 18 -8.67 16.03 -10.32
N GLY A 19 -7.87 16.05 -11.37
CA GLY A 19 -6.77 15.13 -11.63
C GLY A 19 -7.09 14.02 -12.62
N VAL A 20 -6.03 13.47 -13.21
CA VAL A 20 -6.14 12.43 -14.26
C VAL A 20 -6.68 11.10 -13.70
N LEU A 21 -6.57 10.88 -12.39
CA LEU A 21 -7.09 9.71 -11.69
C LEU A 21 -8.40 9.99 -10.94
N LYS A 22 -9.07 11.10 -11.26
CA LYS A 22 -10.39 11.40 -10.68
C LYS A 22 -11.35 10.22 -10.84
N GLY A 23 -11.96 9.78 -9.75
CA GLY A 23 -12.91 8.67 -9.72
C GLY A 23 -12.25 7.29 -9.53
N VAL A 24 -10.93 7.18 -9.62
CA VAL A 24 -10.20 5.94 -9.29
C VAL A 24 -10.15 5.77 -7.77
N LYS A 25 -10.48 4.58 -7.30
CA LYS A 25 -10.58 4.20 -5.90
C LYS A 25 -9.48 3.20 -5.53
N VAL A 26 -8.64 3.56 -4.57
CA VAL A 26 -7.48 2.76 -4.17
C VAL A 26 -7.53 2.47 -2.68
N PHE A 27 -7.25 1.25 -2.28
CA PHE A 27 -6.89 1.00 -0.89
C PHE A 27 -5.51 0.34 -0.78
N VAL A 28 -4.84 0.64 0.34
CA VAL A 28 -3.47 0.21 0.60
C VAL A 28 -3.41 -0.50 1.93
N THR A 29 -2.85 -1.70 1.94
CA THR A 29 -2.59 -2.45 3.17
C THR A 29 -1.08 -2.60 3.44
N GLY A 30 -0.28 -1.77 2.79
CA GLY A 30 1.15 -1.69 2.99
C GLY A 30 1.53 -0.83 4.20
N THR A 31 2.69 -1.11 4.74
CA THR A 31 3.33 -0.31 5.78
C THR A 31 4.65 0.26 5.26
N ASN A 32 5.22 1.20 5.99
CA ASN A 32 6.46 1.90 5.66
C ASN A 32 6.31 2.77 4.39
N ILE A 33 7.20 2.62 3.41
CA ILE A 33 7.36 3.60 2.32
C ILE A 33 6.69 3.12 1.02
N ALA A 34 7.07 1.98 0.48
CA ALA A 34 6.84 1.65 -0.92
C ALA A 34 5.37 1.66 -1.37
N GLY A 35 4.49 0.96 -0.65
CA GLY A 35 3.05 0.93 -0.94
C GLY A 35 2.38 2.29 -0.69
N PRO A 36 2.51 2.87 0.51
CA PRO A 36 1.94 4.17 0.84
C PRO A 36 2.40 5.29 -0.08
N PHE A 37 3.69 5.37 -0.41
CA PHE A 37 4.21 6.41 -1.31
C PHE A 37 3.64 6.29 -2.72
N ALA A 38 3.58 5.08 -3.28
CA ALA A 38 2.93 4.87 -4.58
C ALA A 38 1.46 5.34 -4.57
N ALA A 39 0.75 5.04 -3.49
CA ALA A 39 -0.64 5.45 -3.33
C ALA A 39 -0.79 6.97 -3.10
N SER A 40 0.14 7.62 -2.41
CA SER A 40 0.12 9.08 -2.22
C SER A 40 0.30 9.82 -3.55
N ILE A 41 1.15 9.32 -4.45
CA ILE A 41 1.28 9.85 -5.81
C ILE A 41 -0.07 9.74 -6.56
N MET A 42 -0.76 8.60 -6.43
CA MET A 42 -2.09 8.44 -7.05
C MET A 42 -3.11 9.40 -6.44
N ALA A 43 -3.05 9.65 -5.13
CA ALA A 43 -3.91 10.62 -4.46
C ALA A 43 -3.63 12.06 -4.94
N GLU A 44 -2.37 12.42 -5.15
CA GLU A 44 -1.99 13.71 -5.74
C GLU A 44 -2.48 13.87 -7.19
N MET A 45 -2.64 12.77 -7.91
CA MET A 45 -3.23 12.72 -9.25
C MET A 45 -4.76 12.66 -9.25
N GLY A 46 -5.42 12.69 -8.09
CA GLY A 46 -6.86 12.76 -7.97
C GLY A 46 -7.57 11.45 -7.64
N ALA A 47 -6.87 10.36 -7.32
CA ALA A 47 -7.49 9.14 -6.83
C ALA A 47 -8.00 9.29 -5.39
N GLN A 48 -9.07 8.59 -5.06
CA GLN A 48 -9.51 8.40 -3.68
C GLN A 48 -8.71 7.27 -3.04
N VAL A 49 -7.87 7.58 -2.06
CA VAL A 49 -6.98 6.59 -1.45
C VAL A 49 -7.32 6.38 0.01
N VAL A 50 -7.49 5.11 0.40
CA VAL A 50 -7.69 4.68 1.79
C VAL A 50 -6.50 3.84 2.24
N GLN A 51 -5.73 4.36 3.19
CA GLN A 51 -4.67 3.63 3.88
C GLN A 51 -5.27 2.80 5.01
N VAL A 52 -5.07 1.49 4.96
CA VAL A 52 -5.52 0.54 5.98
C VAL A 52 -4.34 0.12 6.84
N GLU A 53 -4.40 0.44 8.12
CA GLU A 53 -3.36 0.09 9.09
C GLU A 53 -3.85 -0.98 10.07
N SER A 54 -2.95 -1.91 10.43
CA SER A 54 -3.23 -2.88 11.48
C SER A 54 -3.07 -2.23 12.85
N PRO A 55 -4.00 -2.42 13.81
CA PRO A 55 -3.83 -1.93 15.17
C PRO A 55 -2.64 -2.58 15.91
N ASN A 56 -2.23 -3.78 15.48
CA ASN A 56 -1.12 -4.52 16.07
C ASN A 56 0.24 -4.21 15.41
N MET A 57 0.24 -3.58 14.25
CA MET A 57 1.44 -3.22 13.51
C MET A 57 1.16 -1.94 12.71
N PRO A 58 1.10 -0.80 13.39
CA PRO A 58 0.90 0.50 12.74
C PRO A 58 2.12 0.83 11.86
N CYS A 59 1.95 1.78 10.96
CA CYS A 59 3.04 2.26 10.14
C CYS A 59 4.19 2.77 11.02
N GLN A 60 5.40 2.24 10.81
CA GLN A 60 6.58 2.57 11.64
C GLN A 60 7.03 4.03 11.47
N THR A 61 6.65 4.67 10.37
CA THR A 61 6.96 6.08 10.12
C THR A 61 5.96 7.04 10.77
N ARG A 62 4.85 6.52 11.37
CA ARG A 62 3.85 7.35 12.04
C ARG A 62 4.48 8.17 13.18
N GLY A 63 4.23 9.47 13.17
CA GLY A 63 4.82 10.40 14.15
C GLY A 63 6.17 10.98 13.76
N ASN A 64 6.74 10.62 12.63
CA ASN A 64 7.93 11.26 12.07
C ASN A 64 7.65 11.91 10.71
N TYR A 65 8.63 12.64 10.19
CA TYR A 65 8.51 13.39 8.93
C TYR A 65 8.19 12.49 7.72
N GLY A 66 8.73 11.27 7.68
CA GLY A 66 8.48 10.32 6.58
C GLY A 66 7.01 9.98 6.43
N TYR A 67 6.27 9.82 7.55
CA TYR A 67 4.83 9.53 7.48
C TYR A 67 4.05 10.60 6.71
N SER A 68 4.31 11.87 6.99
CA SER A 68 3.60 12.97 6.33
C SER A 68 3.96 13.08 4.84
N GLN A 69 5.11 12.59 4.42
CA GLN A 69 5.47 12.52 3.00
C GLN A 69 4.79 11.35 2.28
N ASP A 70 4.80 10.16 2.91
CA ASP A 70 4.34 8.93 2.27
C ASP A 70 2.82 8.76 2.28
N HIS A 71 2.09 9.56 3.07
CA HIS A 71 0.65 9.44 3.27
C HIS A 71 -0.12 10.72 2.94
N ARG A 72 0.44 11.57 2.06
CA ARG A 72 -0.25 12.81 1.65
C ARG A 72 -1.54 12.51 0.90
N ASN A 73 -2.56 13.34 1.15
CA ASN A 73 -3.87 13.28 0.49
C ASN A 73 -4.59 11.93 0.61
N THR A 74 -4.23 11.10 1.60
CA THR A 74 -4.85 9.80 1.82
C THR A 74 -5.74 9.82 3.06
N TYR A 75 -6.83 9.05 3.02
CA TYR A 75 -7.62 8.72 4.20
C TYR A 75 -6.96 7.57 4.95
N SER A 76 -7.01 7.57 6.28
CA SER A 76 -6.46 6.49 7.10
C SER A 76 -7.53 5.85 7.96
N ILE A 77 -7.55 4.52 7.95
CA ILE A 77 -8.38 3.72 8.84
C ILE A 77 -7.54 2.66 9.55
N THR A 78 -7.90 2.35 10.78
CA THR A 78 -7.31 1.23 11.52
C THR A 78 -8.26 0.04 11.48
N LEU A 79 -7.79 -1.10 10.97
CA LEU A 79 -8.61 -2.28 10.76
C LEU A 79 -7.90 -3.56 11.18
N ASN A 80 -8.51 -4.31 12.11
CA ASN A 80 -8.04 -5.64 12.47
C ASN A 80 -8.65 -6.70 11.54
N THR A 81 -7.98 -7.00 10.45
CA THR A 81 -8.42 -7.99 9.45
C THR A 81 -8.45 -9.45 9.95
N ARG A 82 -7.99 -9.71 11.18
CA ARG A 82 -8.07 -11.04 11.79
C ARG A 82 -9.42 -11.31 12.46
N THR A 83 -10.20 -10.28 12.74
CA THR A 83 -11.55 -10.40 13.31
C THR A 83 -12.61 -10.57 12.23
N ALA A 84 -13.75 -11.20 12.55
CA ALA A 84 -14.86 -11.35 11.60
C ALA A 84 -15.37 -9.99 11.10
N LYS A 85 -15.57 -9.01 12.00
CA LYS A 85 -15.98 -7.65 11.62
C LYS A 85 -14.94 -6.93 10.78
N GLY A 86 -13.65 -7.14 11.06
CA GLY A 86 -12.58 -6.56 10.27
C GLY A 86 -12.53 -7.12 8.85
N LYS A 87 -12.77 -8.43 8.69
CA LYS A 87 -12.89 -9.05 7.37
C LYS A 87 -14.08 -8.50 6.59
N GLU A 88 -15.25 -8.36 7.23
CA GLU A 88 -16.44 -7.76 6.61
C GLU A 88 -16.16 -6.35 6.07
N VAL A 89 -15.46 -5.51 6.85
CA VAL A 89 -15.09 -4.16 6.40
C VAL A 89 -14.09 -4.21 5.25
N LEU A 90 -13.12 -5.13 5.31
CA LEU A 90 -12.16 -5.31 4.22
C LEU A 90 -12.84 -5.77 2.92
N GLU A 91 -13.82 -6.67 2.99
CA GLU A 91 -14.60 -7.09 1.82
C GLU A 91 -15.39 -5.93 1.21
N LYS A 92 -15.91 -5.01 2.04
CA LYS A 92 -16.53 -3.77 1.55
C LYS A 92 -15.54 -2.86 0.83
N LEU A 93 -14.29 -2.76 1.34
CA LEU A 93 -13.22 -2.01 0.66
C LEU A 93 -12.83 -2.67 -0.67
N ILE A 94 -12.73 -3.99 -0.72
CA ILE A 94 -12.46 -4.74 -1.95
C ILE A 94 -13.55 -4.50 -2.99
N ALA A 95 -14.82 -4.54 -2.58
CA ALA A 95 -15.95 -4.28 -3.46
C ALA A 95 -16.00 -2.83 -3.97
N TRP A 96 -15.53 -1.88 -3.16
CA TRP A 96 -15.51 -0.44 -3.47
C TRP A 96 -14.35 -0.04 -4.37
N ALA A 97 -13.18 -0.69 -4.26
CA ALA A 97 -11.95 -0.24 -4.87
C ALA A 97 -11.79 -0.71 -6.32
N ASP A 98 -11.03 0.08 -7.09
CA ASP A 98 -10.50 -0.30 -8.40
C ASP A 98 -9.11 -0.93 -8.28
N ILE A 99 -8.32 -0.49 -7.28
CA ILE A 99 -6.93 -0.93 -7.09
C ILE A 99 -6.69 -1.27 -5.62
N TRP A 100 -6.03 -2.39 -5.38
CA TRP A 100 -5.45 -2.75 -4.10
C TRP A 100 -3.93 -2.80 -4.20
N ILE A 101 -3.24 -2.05 -3.34
CA ILE A 101 -1.77 -2.07 -3.21
C ILE A 101 -1.43 -2.72 -1.87
N GLU A 102 -0.65 -3.79 -1.90
CA GLU A 102 -0.18 -4.46 -0.70
C GLU A 102 1.34 -4.61 -0.71
N SER A 103 1.97 -4.58 0.46
CA SER A 103 3.42 -4.75 0.63
C SER A 103 3.77 -5.83 1.67
N GLY A 104 2.91 -6.82 1.81
CA GLY A 104 3.17 -8.00 2.63
C GLY A 104 4.21 -8.92 1.99
N ARG A 105 4.78 -9.82 2.79
CA ARG A 105 5.59 -10.90 2.21
C ARG A 105 4.71 -11.80 1.34
N PRO A 106 5.23 -12.33 0.22
CA PRO A 106 4.48 -13.20 -0.67
C PRO A 106 3.72 -14.31 0.06
N GLY A 107 2.44 -14.44 -0.23
CA GLY A 107 1.55 -15.40 0.38
C GLY A 107 0.98 -15.03 1.75
N THR A 108 1.34 -13.89 2.33
CA THR A 108 0.82 -13.47 3.66
C THR A 108 -0.69 -13.30 3.65
N TYR A 109 -1.24 -12.65 2.65
CA TYR A 109 -2.68 -12.43 2.53
C TYR A 109 -3.42 -13.73 2.21
N ALA A 110 -2.90 -14.56 1.31
CA ALA A 110 -3.47 -15.85 0.97
C ALA A 110 -3.59 -16.78 2.19
N LYS A 111 -2.58 -16.83 3.08
CA LYS A 111 -2.61 -17.59 4.34
C LYS A 111 -3.70 -17.12 5.30
N ASN A 112 -4.14 -15.88 5.19
CA ASN A 112 -5.23 -15.31 5.99
C ASN A 112 -6.59 -15.39 5.30
N GLY A 113 -6.71 -16.17 4.22
CA GLY A 113 -7.94 -16.34 3.44
C GLY A 113 -8.25 -15.20 2.47
N LEU A 114 -7.25 -14.37 2.16
CA LEU A 114 -7.34 -13.21 1.28
C LEU A 114 -6.43 -13.42 0.05
N SER A 115 -6.63 -14.55 -0.66
CA SER A 115 -5.94 -14.79 -1.92
C SER A 115 -6.51 -13.91 -3.03
N ASP A 116 -5.74 -13.71 -4.11
CA ASP A 116 -6.17 -12.93 -5.27
C ASP A 116 -7.47 -13.50 -5.87
N GLU A 117 -7.60 -14.82 -5.92
CA GLU A 117 -8.82 -15.48 -6.41
C GLU A 117 -10.03 -15.16 -5.51
N HIS A 118 -9.83 -15.08 -4.17
CA HIS A 118 -10.89 -14.67 -3.25
C HIS A 118 -11.28 -13.22 -3.48
N MET A 119 -10.30 -12.33 -3.62
CA MET A 119 -10.55 -10.91 -3.92
C MET A 119 -11.33 -10.73 -5.22
N TRP A 120 -10.96 -11.47 -6.28
CA TRP A 120 -11.64 -11.41 -7.58
C TRP A 120 -13.03 -12.06 -7.58
N LYS A 121 -13.37 -12.91 -6.59
CA LYS A 121 -14.76 -13.34 -6.41
C LYS A 121 -15.64 -12.21 -5.89
N ILE A 122 -15.08 -11.29 -5.09
CA ILE A 122 -15.80 -10.13 -4.56
C ILE A 122 -15.85 -9.02 -5.62
N ASN A 123 -14.70 -8.71 -6.24
CA ASN A 123 -14.59 -7.66 -7.25
C ASN A 123 -13.72 -8.12 -8.43
N ARG A 124 -14.38 -8.56 -9.50
CA ARG A 124 -13.71 -9.10 -10.71
C ARG A 124 -12.84 -8.08 -11.43
N LYS A 125 -13.06 -6.79 -11.21
CA LYS A 125 -12.33 -5.69 -11.86
C LYS A 125 -11.17 -5.17 -11.02
N LEU A 126 -10.97 -5.67 -9.81
CA LEU A 126 -9.91 -5.21 -8.92
C LEU A 126 -8.54 -5.47 -9.53
N ALA A 127 -7.76 -4.41 -9.72
CA ALA A 127 -6.34 -4.52 -10.01
C ALA A 127 -5.56 -4.74 -8.70
N ILE A 128 -4.77 -5.81 -8.63
CA ILE A 128 -3.99 -6.16 -7.44
C ILE A 128 -2.51 -5.88 -7.72
N VAL A 129 -1.88 -5.10 -6.85
CA VAL A 129 -0.46 -4.73 -6.93
C VAL A 129 0.28 -5.26 -5.71
N HIS A 130 1.12 -6.25 -5.91
CA HIS A 130 2.00 -6.81 -4.88
C HIS A 130 3.36 -6.12 -4.91
N VAL A 131 3.66 -5.36 -3.87
CA VAL A 131 4.97 -4.71 -3.69
C VAL A 131 5.85 -5.59 -2.82
N SER A 132 6.93 -6.11 -3.36
CA SER A 132 7.88 -6.95 -2.63
C SER A 132 9.31 -6.74 -3.11
N GLY A 133 10.27 -6.94 -2.22
CA GLY A 133 11.67 -6.64 -2.52
C GLY A 133 12.31 -7.52 -3.61
N TYR A 134 11.86 -8.77 -3.73
CA TYR A 134 12.44 -9.75 -4.66
C TYR A 134 11.39 -10.44 -5.54
N GLY A 135 10.19 -9.87 -5.66
CA GLY A 135 9.10 -10.42 -6.45
C GLY A 135 8.30 -11.50 -5.71
N GLN A 136 7.24 -11.98 -6.38
CA GLN A 136 6.32 -12.97 -5.82
C GLN A 136 6.82 -14.41 -5.97
N THR A 137 7.81 -14.65 -6.84
CA THR A 137 8.37 -15.97 -7.18
C THR A 137 9.89 -15.97 -7.01
N GLY A 138 10.51 -17.13 -7.23
CA GLY A 138 11.96 -17.27 -7.17
C GLY A 138 12.52 -17.54 -5.76
N PRO A 139 13.86 -17.82 -5.68
CA PRO A 139 14.49 -18.28 -4.43
C PRO A 139 14.49 -17.22 -3.33
N TYR A 140 14.55 -15.95 -3.67
CA TYR A 140 14.64 -14.84 -2.69
C TYR A 140 13.28 -14.27 -2.29
N ARG A 141 12.13 -14.77 -2.82
CA ARG A 141 10.80 -14.19 -2.58
C ARG A 141 10.44 -13.96 -1.09
N LEU A 142 10.96 -14.79 -0.19
CA LEU A 142 10.70 -14.69 1.26
C LEU A 142 11.84 -14.01 2.02
N THR A 143 12.91 -13.60 1.34
CA THR A 143 14.06 -12.94 1.97
C THR A 143 13.69 -11.51 2.34
N SER A 144 14.11 -11.08 3.52
CA SER A 144 14.00 -9.68 3.94
C SER A 144 15.06 -8.84 3.26
N GLY A 145 14.74 -7.59 2.97
CA GLY A 145 15.70 -6.64 2.43
C GLY A 145 15.23 -5.20 2.62
N HIS A 146 16.17 -4.29 2.48
CA HIS A 146 15.97 -2.85 2.42
C HIS A 146 16.71 -2.32 1.20
N ASP A 147 16.69 -1.03 0.98
CA ASP A 147 17.26 -0.36 -0.19
C ASP A 147 18.63 -0.88 -0.58
N LEU A 148 19.58 -0.89 0.37
CA LEU A 148 20.96 -1.33 0.13
C LEU A 148 21.05 -2.76 -0.43
N ASN A 149 20.18 -3.66 0.02
CA ASN A 149 20.13 -5.03 -0.51
C ASN A 149 19.64 -5.03 -1.95
N TYR A 150 18.57 -4.28 -2.25
CA TYR A 150 17.94 -4.26 -3.57
C TYR A 150 18.85 -3.64 -4.61
N ILE A 151 19.48 -2.48 -4.31
CA ILE A 151 20.42 -1.81 -5.21
C ILE A 151 21.71 -2.61 -5.43
N SER A 152 22.11 -3.44 -4.44
CA SER A 152 23.24 -4.37 -4.59
C SER A 152 22.93 -5.46 -5.60
N TYR A 153 21.79 -6.14 -5.46
CA TYR A 153 21.36 -7.19 -6.39
C TYR A 153 21.07 -6.65 -7.80
N ALA A 154 20.55 -5.43 -7.89
CA ALA A 154 20.31 -4.76 -9.16
C ALA A 154 21.59 -4.26 -9.85
N GLY A 155 22.75 -4.35 -9.18
CA GLY A 155 24.02 -3.86 -9.70
C GLY A 155 24.22 -2.33 -9.61
N ILE A 156 23.20 -1.59 -9.17
CA ILE A 156 23.23 -0.12 -9.06
C ILE A 156 24.32 0.32 -8.10
N LEU A 157 24.47 -0.38 -6.97
CA LEU A 157 25.50 -0.03 -5.99
C LEU A 157 26.92 -0.08 -6.58
N GLY A 158 27.19 -1.00 -7.49
CA GLY A 158 28.48 -1.08 -8.20
C GLY A 158 28.77 0.14 -9.07
N LEU A 159 27.74 0.83 -9.58
CA LEU A 159 27.89 2.03 -10.40
C LEU A 159 28.19 3.29 -9.57
N THR A 160 28.03 3.24 -8.25
CA THR A 160 28.31 4.38 -7.35
C THR A 160 29.77 4.42 -6.88
N ALA A 161 30.57 3.40 -7.22
CA ALA A 161 31.97 3.33 -6.87
C ALA A 161 32.88 4.14 -7.85
N ARG A 162 33.88 4.81 -7.33
CA ARG A 162 35.02 5.24 -8.16
C ARG A 162 35.93 4.04 -8.40
N LYS A 163 36.64 4.04 -9.52
CA LYS A 163 37.58 2.96 -9.87
C LYS A 163 38.54 2.67 -8.71
N GLY A 164 38.58 1.43 -8.25
CA GLY A 164 39.40 0.97 -7.14
C GLY A 164 38.98 1.39 -5.73
N GLN A 165 37.76 1.92 -5.58
CA GLN A 165 37.17 2.27 -4.28
C GLN A 165 35.94 1.45 -3.95
N THR A 166 35.60 1.37 -2.65
CA THR A 166 34.33 0.76 -2.18
C THR A 166 33.14 1.59 -2.69
N PRO A 167 32.05 0.93 -3.12
CA PRO A 167 30.81 1.61 -3.47
C PRO A 167 30.30 2.50 -2.32
N THR A 168 29.75 3.64 -2.65
CA THR A 168 29.10 4.55 -1.71
C THR A 168 27.61 4.44 -1.81
N ILE A 169 26.92 4.54 -0.67
CA ILE A 169 25.45 4.58 -0.65
C ILE A 169 25.03 5.89 -1.33
N PRO A 170 24.16 5.84 -2.36
CA PRO A 170 23.63 7.06 -2.95
C PRO A 170 22.96 7.91 -1.87
N GLY A 171 23.24 9.20 -1.84
CA GLY A 171 22.51 10.14 -1.01
C GLY A 171 21.09 10.31 -1.59
N VAL A 172 20.08 10.14 -0.78
CA VAL A 172 18.68 10.43 -1.08
C VAL A 172 18.20 11.58 -0.23
#